data_8cd71d7f938ee1a91876a2cac787076c
#
_entry.id   8cd71d7f938ee1a91876a2cac787076c
#
_cell.length_a   1.000
_cell.length_b   1.000
_cell.length_c   1.000
_cell.angle_alpha   90.00
_cell.angle_beta   90.00
_cell.angle_gamma   90.00
#
_symmetry.space_group_name_H-M   'P 1'
#
loop_
_entity.id
_entity.type
_entity.pdbx_description
1 polymer ?
#
loop_
_entity_poly.entity_id
_entity_poly.type
_entity_poly.pdbx_seq_one_letter_code
_entity_poly.pdbx_strand_id
1 'polypeptide(L)'
;MATTPRTFQLVAPHLTGEDIRAFQRDLSARFEAWDINHRVADDGDYDGATRDAAEQVCKGLGILHEKAMEHGVTPELRIRIRHPEQRTPQEVARSESASAKVFRAKLRERFKDAGKTLTGIDVSNHQPNVDWHAVKAAGHSFAFHKVSEGIGSPDREFGRARWKAMRDAGLVRGAYHFARPQKGRDPKAEVHEFLRLLEQAGGLDDGDLRPVLDIEDFGQAGRLTPEKTHAWAHGFVEEVQARLGKRPIIYTGAFWRDQMGNPDDNLDCPLWLAAFVKDPKPFVPRAWAHESFSILQHTDKGGCPGIAGNVDLNRLPGGQAALDRLRI
;
A
#
# COMPACT_ATOMS: atom_id res chain seq x y z
N MET A 1 2.92 22.77 31.59
CA MET A 1 4.36 22.44 31.55
C MET A 1 4.75 22.38 30.09
N ALA A 2 5.76 23.13 29.66
CA ALA A 2 6.28 23.04 28.30
C ALA A 2 6.97 21.68 28.13
N THR A 3 6.47 20.84 27.24
CA THR A 3 7.10 19.56 26.92
C THR A 3 8.43 19.81 26.22
N THR A 4 9.51 19.17 26.69
CA THR A 4 10.80 19.25 26.02
C THR A 4 10.66 18.75 24.57
N PRO A 5 11.16 19.51 23.58
CA PRO A 5 11.08 19.08 22.17
C PRO A 5 11.78 17.73 21.98
N ARG A 6 11.11 16.77 21.38
CA ARG A 6 11.64 15.42 21.11
C ARG A 6 11.96 15.23 19.63
N THR A 7 12.87 14.31 19.34
CA THR A 7 13.16 13.85 17.97
C THR A 7 12.11 12.82 17.55
N PHE A 8 11.62 12.89 16.30
CA PHE A 8 10.69 11.91 15.75
C PHE A 8 11.45 10.81 15.02
N GLN A 9 11.24 9.59 15.44
CA GLN A 9 11.83 8.39 14.84
C GLN A 9 10.73 7.37 14.55
N LEU A 10 10.91 6.62 13.48
CA LEU A 10 10.03 5.50 13.16
C LEU A 10 10.35 4.34 14.11
N VAL A 11 9.48 4.09 15.06
CA VAL A 11 9.58 3.04 16.07
C VAL A 11 8.23 2.33 16.20
N ALA A 12 8.23 1.14 16.76
CA ALA A 12 7.01 0.40 17.05
C ALA A 12 6.82 0.29 18.59
N PRO A 13 5.67 0.70 19.17
CA PRO A 13 4.57 1.44 18.50
C PRO A 13 5.02 2.84 18.03
N HIS A 14 4.35 3.39 17.03
CA HIS A 14 4.68 4.71 16.51
C HIS A 14 4.63 5.79 17.60
N LEU A 15 5.46 6.83 17.41
CA LEU A 15 5.37 8.02 18.25
C LEU A 15 4.08 8.77 17.93
N THR A 16 3.33 9.15 18.96
CA THR A 16 2.09 9.90 18.80
C THR A 16 2.11 11.20 19.60
N GLY A 17 1.30 12.18 19.19
CA GLY A 17 1.09 13.41 19.94
C GLY A 17 0.76 14.63 19.09
N GLU A 18 0.36 15.72 19.78
CA GLU A 18 0.01 16.99 19.15
C GLU A 18 1.21 17.68 18.49
N ASP A 19 2.42 17.45 18.97
CA ASP A 19 3.65 17.95 18.35
C ASP A 19 3.93 17.28 16.98
N ILE A 20 3.53 16.02 16.81
CA ILE A 20 3.59 15.31 15.54
C ILE A 20 2.48 15.83 14.62
N ARG A 21 1.26 16.00 15.11
CA ARG A 21 0.16 16.61 14.37
C ARG A 21 0.52 17.99 13.84
N ALA A 22 1.15 18.82 14.67
CA ALA A 22 1.65 20.12 14.24
C ALA A 22 2.70 20.00 13.12
N PHE A 23 3.60 19.03 13.22
CA PHE A 23 4.61 18.77 12.19
C PHE A 23 4.00 18.29 10.87
N GLN A 24 3.00 17.42 10.91
CA GLN A 24 2.25 16.97 9.73
C GLN A 24 1.58 18.15 9.00
N ARG A 25 1.03 19.11 9.75
CA ARG A 25 0.52 20.37 9.18
C ARG A 25 1.61 21.21 8.53
N ASP A 26 2.79 21.31 9.14
CA ASP A 26 3.94 22.03 8.57
C ASP A 26 4.40 21.39 7.25
N LEU A 27 4.44 20.05 7.16
CA LEU A 27 4.76 19.33 5.92
C LEU A 27 3.73 19.63 4.82
N SER A 28 2.44 19.54 5.15
CA SER A 28 1.35 19.85 4.22
C SER A 28 1.45 21.28 3.70
N ALA A 29 1.75 22.27 4.56
CA ALA A 29 1.94 23.66 4.18
C ALA A 29 3.13 23.84 3.21
N ARG A 30 4.18 23.02 3.29
CA ARG A 30 5.31 23.07 2.32
C ARG A 30 4.91 22.54 0.96
N PHE A 31 4.13 21.47 0.89
CA PHE A 31 3.60 20.98 -0.39
C PHE A 31 2.67 22.01 -1.03
N GLU A 32 1.79 22.61 -0.26
CA GLU A 32 0.89 23.68 -0.71
C GLU A 32 1.67 24.90 -1.25
N ALA A 33 2.72 25.36 -0.54
CA ALA A 33 3.58 26.45 -0.98
C ALA A 33 4.32 26.16 -2.30
N TRP A 34 4.43 24.91 -2.71
CA TRP A 34 5.00 24.49 -3.98
C TRP A 34 3.94 24.15 -5.03
N ASP A 35 2.66 24.41 -4.75
CA ASP A 35 1.54 24.02 -5.61
C ASP A 35 1.55 22.51 -5.91
N ILE A 36 1.80 21.71 -4.85
CA ILE A 36 1.79 20.26 -4.89
C ILE A 36 0.55 19.78 -4.13
N ASN A 37 -0.36 19.09 -4.81
CA ASN A 37 -1.59 18.54 -4.23
C ASN A 37 -1.29 17.29 -3.38
N HIS A 38 -0.54 17.47 -2.30
CA HIS A 38 -0.26 16.41 -1.33
C HIS A 38 -0.52 16.92 0.08
N ARG A 39 -1.42 16.24 0.80
CA ARG A 39 -1.72 16.51 2.20
C ARG A 39 -1.25 15.32 3.03
N VAL A 40 -0.39 15.58 4.00
CA VAL A 40 0.02 14.60 5.00
C VAL A 40 -1.14 14.40 5.97
N ALA A 41 -1.38 13.17 6.43
CA ALA A 41 -2.39 12.89 7.44
C ALA A 41 -2.15 13.76 8.69
N ASP A 42 -3.21 14.33 9.25
CA ASP A 42 -3.16 15.19 10.45
C ASP A 42 -3.74 14.41 11.64
N ASP A 43 -3.17 13.23 11.89
CA ASP A 43 -3.62 12.27 12.90
C ASP A 43 -2.76 12.26 14.16
N GLY A 44 -1.58 12.86 14.09
CA GLY A 44 -0.63 12.93 15.20
C GLY A 44 0.18 11.64 15.38
N ASP A 45 0.23 10.78 14.36
CA ASP A 45 1.03 9.57 14.34
C ASP A 45 2.26 9.73 13.43
N TYR A 46 3.47 9.44 13.93
CA TYR A 46 4.69 9.49 13.14
C TYR A 46 4.93 8.16 12.46
N ASP A 47 4.23 7.95 11.37
CA ASP A 47 4.28 6.76 10.52
C ASP A 47 5.30 6.87 9.36
N GLY A 48 5.40 5.81 8.56
CA GLY A 48 6.23 5.78 7.36
C GLY A 48 5.86 6.85 6.34
N ALA A 49 4.56 7.16 6.17
CA ALA A 49 4.09 8.18 5.24
C ALA A 49 4.50 9.60 5.69
N THR A 50 4.43 9.89 6.99
CA THR A 50 4.90 11.15 7.59
C THR A 50 6.41 11.32 7.42
N ARG A 51 7.19 10.24 7.62
CA ARG A 51 8.63 10.23 7.39
C ARG A 51 8.97 10.49 5.92
N ASP A 52 8.33 9.79 4.99
CA ASP A 52 8.55 9.97 3.55
C ASP A 52 8.23 11.40 3.09
N ALA A 53 7.15 11.99 3.63
CA ALA A 53 6.81 13.38 3.38
C ALA A 53 7.88 14.33 3.90
N ALA A 54 8.43 14.08 5.09
CA ALA A 54 9.52 14.86 5.66
C ALA A 54 10.78 14.82 4.79
N GLU A 55 11.16 13.66 4.28
CA GLU A 55 12.29 13.49 3.35
C GLU A 55 12.08 14.28 2.05
N GLN A 56 10.89 14.20 1.47
CA GLN A 56 10.56 14.95 0.25
C GLN A 56 10.61 16.46 0.48
N VAL A 57 10.10 16.93 1.63
CA VAL A 57 10.15 18.35 1.99
C VAL A 57 11.61 18.80 2.20
N CYS A 58 12.42 18.05 2.93
CA CYS A 58 13.84 18.35 3.11
C CYS A 58 14.56 18.50 1.76
N LYS A 59 14.38 17.54 0.86
CA LYS A 59 14.97 17.56 -0.48
C LYS A 59 14.52 18.78 -1.29
N GLY A 60 13.23 19.12 -1.25
CA GLY A 60 12.71 20.31 -1.93
C GLY A 60 13.21 21.63 -1.34
N LEU A 61 13.51 21.67 -0.03
CA LEU A 61 14.10 22.81 0.67
C LEU A 61 15.63 22.90 0.55
N GLY A 62 16.28 21.93 -0.12
CA GLY A 62 17.74 21.89 -0.25
C GLY A 62 18.47 21.45 1.01
N ILE A 63 17.76 20.90 2.00
CA ILE A 63 18.32 20.31 3.22
C ILE A 63 18.87 18.93 2.86
N LEU A 64 20.11 18.62 3.25
CA LEU A 64 20.70 17.29 3.03
C LEU A 64 20.00 16.27 3.95
N HIS A 65 18.99 15.58 3.41
CA HIS A 65 18.10 14.72 4.19
C HIS A 65 18.81 13.49 4.77
N GLU A 66 19.79 12.89 4.06
CA GLU A 66 20.53 11.72 4.55
C GLU A 66 21.17 11.97 5.92
N LYS A 67 21.90 13.10 6.05
CA LYS A 67 22.47 13.50 7.34
C LYS A 67 21.44 14.03 8.33
N ALA A 68 20.41 14.75 7.82
CA ALA A 68 19.39 15.35 8.68
C ALA A 68 18.43 14.32 9.27
N MET A 69 18.23 13.19 8.58
CA MET A 69 17.31 12.10 8.97
C MET A 69 18.01 10.90 9.60
N GLU A 70 19.35 10.89 9.67
CA GLU A 70 20.14 9.79 10.24
C GLU A 70 19.69 9.44 11.68
N HIS A 71 19.33 10.45 12.46
CA HIS A 71 18.85 10.31 13.83
C HIS A 71 17.35 10.65 13.98
N GLY A 72 16.58 10.63 12.88
CA GLY A 72 15.18 11.04 12.86
C GLY A 72 14.98 12.55 12.67
N VAL A 73 13.73 13.00 12.77
CA VAL A 73 13.36 14.42 12.61
C VAL A 73 13.60 15.17 13.92
N THR A 74 14.74 15.84 13.98
CA THR A 74 15.11 16.62 15.18
C THR A 74 14.30 17.91 15.33
N PRO A 75 14.23 18.50 16.55
CA PRO A 75 13.60 19.81 16.74
C PRO A 75 14.12 20.91 15.82
N GLU A 76 15.42 20.96 15.58
CA GLU A 76 16.08 21.95 14.70
C GLU A 76 15.66 21.75 13.24
N LEU A 77 15.52 20.50 12.80
CA LEU A 77 15.04 20.20 11.45
C LEU A 77 13.58 20.63 11.27
N ARG A 78 12.72 20.39 12.28
CA ARG A 78 11.33 20.86 12.27
C ARG A 78 11.21 22.37 12.15
N ILE A 79 12.07 23.12 12.87
CA ILE A 79 12.12 24.59 12.78
C ILE A 79 12.45 25.03 11.35
N ARG A 80 13.44 24.44 10.68
CA ARG A 80 13.80 24.78 9.29
C ARG A 80 12.73 24.39 8.27
N ILE A 81 11.96 23.35 8.53
CA ILE A 81 10.81 22.97 7.72
C ILE A 81 9.68 24.00 7.88
N ARG A 82 9.36 24.37 9.12
CA ARG A 82 8.33 25.38 9.45
C ARG A 82 8.73 26.77 8.97
N HIS A 83 9.99 27.14 9.15
CA HIS A 83 10.56 28.45 8.91
C HIS A 83 11.69 28.37 7.88
N PRO A 84 11.36 28.21 6.56
CA PRO A 84 12.38 28.02 5.52
C PRO A 84 13.33 29.22 5.35
N GLU A 85 12.97 30.37 5.87
CA GLU A 85 13.84 31.55 5.96
C GLU A 85 15.04 31.36 6.91
N GLN A 86 14.97 30.42 7.84
CA GLN A 86 16.04 30.08 8.79
C GLN A 86 17.03 29.04 8.22
N ARG A 87 16.93 28.69 6.94
CA ARG A 87 17.90 27.82 6.28
C ARG A 87 19.22 28.49 6.06
N THR A 88 20.28 27.70 5.98
CA THR A 88 21.60 28.20 5.62
C THR A 88 21.64 28.72 4.18
N PRO A 89 22.56 29.67 3.82
CA PRO A 89 22.73 30.12 2.44
C PRO A 89 22.95 28.96 1.45
N GLN A 90 23.66 27.92 1.87
CA GLN A 90 23.89 26.72 1.04
C GLN A 90 22.63 25.92 0.80
N GLU A 91 21.73 25.77 1.80
CA GLU A 91 20.44 25.12 1.65
C GLU A 91 19.52 25.91 0.72
N VAL A 92 19.52 27.23 0.84
CA VAL A 92 18.78 28.11 -0.08
C VAL A 92 19.27 27.91 -1.51
N ALA A 93 20.60 28.03 -1.75
CA ALA A 93 21.18 27.83 -3.07
C ALA A 93 20.85 26.47 -3.68
N ARG A 94 20.91 25.39 -2.87
CA ARG A 94 20.48 24.04 -3.32
C ARG A 94 19.00 23.98 -3.68
N SER A 95 18.12 24.64 -2.91
CA SER A 95 16.68 24.65 -3.19
C SER A 95 16.33 25.41 -4.46
N GLU A 96 17.14 26.35 -4.87
CA GLU A 96 16.97 27.15 -6.10
C GLU A 96 17.63 26.51 -7.32
N SER A 97 18.41 25.44 -7.13
CA SER A 97 19.06 24.71 -8.20
C SER A 97 18.07 24.15 -9.22
N ALA A 98 18.54 23.92 -10.44
CA ALA A 98 17.75 23.30 -11.50
C ALA A 98 17.24 21.90 -11.07
N SER A 99 18.08 21.12 -10.36
CA SER A 99 17.70 19.80 -9.86
C SER A 99 16.56 19.84 -8.84
N ALA A 100 16.58 20.79 -7.91
CA ALA A 100 15.48 20.94 -6.94
C ALA A 100 14.18 21.42 -7.59
N LYS A 101 14.26 22.31 -8.60
CA LYS A 101 13.11 22.74 -9.40
C LYS A 101 12.50 21.57 -10.17
N VAL A 102 13.33 20.76 -10.83
CA VAL A 102 12.89 19.51 -11.51
C VAL A 102 12.28 18.53 -10.53
N PHE A 103 12.87 18.36 -9.36
CA PHE A 103 12.33 17.48 -8.32
C PHE A 103 10.93 17.93 -7.87
N ARG A 104 10.73 19.20 -7.55
CA ARG A 104 9.39 19.73 -7.18
C ARG A 104 8.39 19.62 -8.33
N ALA A 105 8.82 19.81 -9.59
CA ALA A 105 7.96 19.60 -10.75
C ALA A 105 7.52 18.14 -10.87
N LYS A 106 8.43 17.18 -10.64
CA LYS A 106 8.08 15.74 -10.59
C LYS A 106 7.12 15.41 -9.45
N LEU A 107 7.29 16.02 -8.27
CA LEU A 107 6.33 15.83 -7.17
C LEU A 107 4.96 16.42 -7.52
N ARG A 108 4.89 17.60 -8.14
CA ARG A 108 3.64 18.21 -8.59
C ARG A 108 2.92 17.31 -9.58
N GLU A 109 3.62 16.77 -10.57
CA GLU A 109 3.06 15.82 -11.52
C GLU A 109 2.60 14.53 -10.82
N ARG A 110 3.41 13.98 -9.92
CA ARG A 110 3.08 12.77 -9.14
C ARG A 110 1.80 12.94 -8.31
N PHE A 111 1.61 14.09 -7.70
CA PHE A 111 0.48 14.34 -6.78
C PHE A 111 -0.68 15.10 -7.43
N LYS A 112 -0.63 15.41 -8.72
CA LYS A 112 -1.72 16.15 -9.39
C LYS A 112 -3.10 15.52 -9.22
N ASP A 113 -3.13 14.21 -9.08
CA ASP A 113 -4.33 13.39 -8.94
C ASP A 113 -4.54 12.84 -7.51
N ALA A 114 -3.86 13.38 -6.50
CA ALA A 114 -3.90 12.84 -5.13
C ALA A 114 -5.31 12.84 -4.51
N GLY A 115 -6.21 13.72 -4.97
CA GLY A 115 -7.63 13.72 -4.56
C GLY A 115 -8.52 12.74 -5.32
N LYS A 116 -7.99 12.09 -6.37
CA LYS A 116 -8.77 11.15 -7.19
C LYS A 116 -8.77 9.76 -6.55
N THR A 117 -9.85 9.03 -6.81
CA THR A 117 -9.93 7.60 -6.52
C THR A 117 -9.77 6.84 -7.83
N LEU A 118 -8.76 5.97 -7.91
CA LEU A 118 -8.63 5.04 -9.02
C LEU A 118 -9.54 3.84 -8.79
N THR A 119 -9.98 3.23 -9.89
CA THR A 119 -10.79 2.00 -9.84
C THR A 119 -10.02 0.83 -10.43
N GLY A 120 -10.32 -0.36 -9.94
CA GLY A 120 -9.79 -1.61 -10.44
C GLY A 120 -10.77 -2.74 -10.23
N ILE A 121 -10.40 -3.91 -10.70
CA ILE A 121 -11.15 -5.15 -10.54
C ILE A 121 -10.23 -6.24 -9.98
N ASP A 122 -10.82 -7.28 -9.43
CA ASP A 122 -10.09 -8.54 -9.22
C ASP A 122 -10.88 -9.72 -9.78
N VAL A 123 -10.13 -10.69 -10.28
CA VAL A 123 -10.69 -11.85 -11.00
C VAL A 123 -10.00 -13.14 -10.59
N SER A 124 -10.70 -14.24 -10.83
CA SER A 124 -10.21 -15.59 -10.66
C SER A 124 -10.78 -16.52 -11.76
N ASN A 125 -10.74 -17.81 -11.53
CA ASN A 125 -11.42 -18.79 -12.37
C ASN A 125 -12.95 -18.62 -12.46
N HIS A 126 -13.53 -17.73 -11.67
CA HIS A 126 -14.96 -17.39 -11.76
C HIS A 126 -15.27 -16.46 -12.95
N GLN A 127 -14.26 -15.75 -13.48
CA GLN A 127 -14.36 -14.92 -14.67
C GLN A 127 -13.53 -15.53 -15.81
N PRO A 128 -14.01 -16.60 -16.49
CA PRO A 128 -13.21 -17.37 -17.46
C PRO A 128 -12.86 -16.53 -18.71
N ASN A 129 -13.71 -15.61 -19.09
CA ASN A 129 -13.51 -14.76 -20.26
C ASN A 129 -13.43 -13.31 -19.83
N VAL A 130 -12.30 -12.66 -20.08
CA VAL A 130 -12.07 -11.24 -19.78
C VAL A 130 -11.50 -10.54 -21.01
N ASP A 131 -12.19 -9.53 -21.51
CA ASP A 131 -11.64 -8.56 -22.45
C ASP A 131 -10.95 -7.43 -21.68
N TRP A 132 -9.65 -7.56 -21.51
CA TRP A 132 -8.85 -6.59 -20.76
C TRP A 132 -8.82 -5.19 -21.37
N HIS A 133 -8.95 -5.09 -22.69
CA HIS A 133 -9.05 -3.78 -23.37
C HIS A 133 -10.38 -3.09 -23.04
N ALA A 134 -11.48 -3.83 -23.00
CA ALA A 134 -12.77 -3.29 -22.58
C ALA A 134 -12.75 -2.89 -21.09
N VAL A 135 -12.11 -3.68 -20.21
CA VAL A 135 -11.89 -3.32 -18.80
C VAL A 135 -11.12 -2.01 -18.69
N LYS A 136 -10.02 -1.86 -19.44
CA LYS A 136 -9.25 -0.61 -19.47
C LYS A 136 -10.05 0.56 -20.00
N ALA A 137 -10.80 0.36 -21.07
CA ALA A 137 -11.66 1.38 -21.68
C ALA A 137 -12.79 1.83 -20.74
N ALA A 138 -13.24 0.96 -19.83
CA ALA A 138 -14.20 1.30 -18.77
C ALA A 138 -13.59 2.21 -17.67
N GLY A 139 -12.30 2.56 -17.75
CA GLY A 139 -11.64 3.51 -16.86
C GLY A 139 -10.88 2.86 -15.69
N HIS A 140 -10.80 1.54 -15.64
CA HIS A 140 -10.01 0.88 -14.61
C HIS A 140 -8.51 1.10 -14.81
N SER A 141 -7.80 1.32 -13.71
CA SER A 141 -6.36 1.61 -13.70
C SER A 141 -5.53 0.38 -13.36
N PHE A 142 -6.08 -0.54 -12.60
CA PHE A 142 -5.39 -1.74 -12.12
C PHE A 142 -6.33 -2.96 -12.10
N ALA A 143 -5.74 -4.15 -12.09
CA ALA A 143 -6.49 -5.37 -11.90
C ALA A 143 -5.65 -6.42 -11.17
N PHE A 144 -6.27 -7.19 -10.29
CA PHE A 144 -5.65 -8.36 -9.66
C PHE A 144 -6.18 -9.66 -10.27
N HIS A 145 -5.32 -10.68 -10.28
CA HIS A 145 -5.69 -12.04 -10.68
C HIS A 145 -5.27 -13.05 -9.63
N LYS A 146 -6.16 -13.98 -9.28
CA LYS A 146 -5.82 -15.15 -8.47
C LYS A 146 -4.77 -15.99 -9.21
N VAL A 147 -3.73 -16.39 -8.50
CA VAL A 147 -2.69 -17.28 -9.03
C VAL A 147 -2.86 -18.68 -8.49
N SER A 148 -3.14 -18.79 -7.21
CA SER A 148 -3.21 -20.07 -6.50
C SER A 148 -4.02 -19.98 -5.21
N GLU A 149 -4.34 -21.16 -4.68
CA GLU A 149 -5.02 -21.32 -3.41
C GLU A 149 -4.36 -22.46 -2.62
N GLY A 150 -3.77 -22.14 -1.46
CA GLY A 150 -2.99 -23.11 -0.71
C GLY A 150 -1.90 -23.76 -1.58
N ILE A 151 -1.62 -25.04 -1.34
CA ILE A 151 -0.63 -25.82 -2.09
C ILE A 151 -1.33 -26.75 -3.06
N GLY A 152 -0.86 -26.79 -4.31
CA GLY A 152 -1.33 -27.72 -5.34
C GLY A 152 -2.67 -27.33 -5.99
N SER A 153 -3.15 -26.11 -5.78
CA SER A 153 -4.40 -25.61 -6.37
C SER A 153 -4.14 -24.32 -7.16
N PRO A 154 -3.49 -24.39 -8.34
CA PRO A 154 -3.35 -23.24 -9.22
C PRO A 154 -4.71 -22.79 -9.73
N ASP A 155 -4.89 -21.47 -9.90
CA ASP A 155 -6.08 -20.96 -10.58
C ASP A 155 -6.03 -21.37 -12.06
N ARG A 156 -7.08 -22.05 -12.52
CA ARG A 156 -7.12 -22.64 -13.87
C ARG A 156 -7.14 -21.62 -15.01
N GLU A 157 -7.55 -20.39 -14.73
CA GLU A 157 -7.58 -19.30 -15.70
C GLU A 157 -6.30 -18.45 -15.66
N PHE A 158 -5.45 -18.63 -14.65
CA PHE A 158 -4.18 -17.93 -14.56
C PHE A 158 -3.12 -18.58 -15.47
N GLY A 159 -2.37 -17.76 -16.18
CA GLY A 159 -1.28 -18.22 -17.02
C GLY A 159 -0.66 -17.10 -17.85
N ARG A 160 0.41 -17.42 -18.56
CA ARG A 160 1.23 -16.44 -19.31
C ARG A 160 0.42 -15.54 -20.25
N ALA A 161 -0.51 -16.11 -21.01
CA ALA A 161 -1.30 -15.35 -21.96
C ALA A 161 -2.18 -14.33 -21.26
N ARG A 162 -2.86 -14.75 -20.20
CA ARG A 162 -3.77 -13.89 -19.42
C ARG A 162 -3.00 -12.84 -18.62
N TRP A 163 -1.91 -13.23 -17.97
CA TRP A 163 -1.03 -12.33 -17.24
C TRP A 163 -0.42 -11.25 -18.14
N LYS A 164 0.00 -11.63 -19.36
CA LYS A 164 0.49 -10.69 -20.35
C LYS A 164 -0.61 -9.75 -20.85
N ALA A 165 -1.81 -10.28 -21.12
CA ALA A 165 -2.92 -9.50 -21.67
C ALA A 165 -3.37 -8.36 -20.75
N MET A 166 -3.30 -8.51 -19.42
CA MET A 166 -3.56 -7.44 -18.47
C MET A 166 -2.64 -6.24 -18.71
N ARG A 167 -1.33 -6.50 -18.87
CA ARG A 167 -0.33 -5.46 -19.12
C ARG A 167 -0.49 -4.85 -20.52
N ASP A 168 -0.69 -5.67 -21.53
CA ASP A 168 -0.84 -5.21 -22.92
C ASP A 168 -2.05 -4.27 -23.07
N ALA A 169 -3.09 -4.45 -22.27
CA ALA A 169 -4.21 -3.54 -22.18
C ALA A 169 -3.92 -2.23 -21.43
N GLY A 170 -2.74 -2.08 -20.82
CA GLY A 170 -2.34 -0.89 -20.07
C GLY A 170 -2.89 -0.84 -18.63
N LEU A 171 -3.24 -1.98 -18.05
CA LEU A 171 -3.60 -2.10 -16.64
C LEU A 171 -2.33 -2.32 -15.80
N VAL A 172 -2.27 -1.70 -14.63
CA VAL A 172 -1.30 -2.09 -13.59
C VAL A 172 -1.81 -3.39 -13.00
N ARG A 173 -1.05 -4.46 -13.20
CA ARG A 173 -1.49 -5.80 -12.81
C ARG A 173 -0.96 -6.16 -11.42
N GLY A 174 -1.73 -6.97 -10.70
CA GLY A 174 -1.38 -7.56 -9.42
C GLY A 174 -1.77 -9.02 -9.37
N ALA A 175 -1.10 -9.75 -8.50
CA ALA A 175 -1.29 -11.18 -8.31
C ALA A 175 -1.66 -11.49 -6.87
N TYR A 176 -2.65 -12.36 -6.63
CA TYR A 176 -2.99 -12.76 -5.28
C TYR A 176 -2.98 -14.27 -5.07
N HIS A 177 -2.65 -14.64 -3.86
CA HIS A 177 -2.68 -16.01 -3.35
C HIS A 177 -3.73 -16.13 -2.26
N PHE A 178 -4.73 -17.00 -2.47
CA PHE A 178 -5.72 -17.31 -1.46
C PHE A 178 -5.11 -18.27 -0.43
N ALA A 179 -4.87 -17.77 0.77
CA ALA A 179 -4.18 -18.51 1.82
C ALA A 179 -5.03 -19.63 2.41
N ARG A 180 -4.37 -20.70 2.82
CA ARG A 180 -4.98 -21.82 3.55
C ARG A 180 -4.21 -22.12 4.86
N PRO A 181 -4.25 -21.19 5.85
CA PRO A 181 -3.53 -21.31 7.12
C PRO A 181 -4.14 -22.41 8.00
N GLN A 182 -3.77 -23.66 7.72
CA GLN A 182 -4.26 -24.85 8.39
C GLN A 182 -3.14 -25.58 9.12
N LYS A 183 -3.52 -26.44 10.10
CA LYS A 183 -2.57 -27.28 10.84
C LYS A 183 -1.74 -28.14 9.88
N GLY A 184 -0.41 -28.05 10.02
CA GLY A 184 0.53 -28.78 9.17
C GLY A 184 0.83 -28.11 7.81
N ARG A 185 0.27 -26.92 7.52
CA ARG A 185 0.60 -26.11 6.34
C ARG A 185 1.70 -25.11 6.66
N ASP A 186 2.74 -25.15 5.87
CA ASP A 186 3.87 -24.21 5.99
C ASP A 186 3.59 -22.97 5.13
N PRO A 187 3.56 -21.75 5.69
CA PRO A 187 3.39 -20.52 4.93
C PRO A 187 4.45 -20.34 3.84
N LYS A 188 5.69 -20.75 4.09
CA LYS A 188 6.77 -20.67 3.11
C LYS A 188 6.51 -21.55 1.89
N ALA A 189 5.95 -22.74 2.09
CA ALA A 189 5.60 -23.62 0.98
C ALA A 189 4.48 -23.02 0.11
N GLU A 190 3.51 -22.31 0.69
CA GLU A 190 2.49 -21.59 -0.07
C GLU A 190 3.09 -20.42 -0.86
N VAL A 191 4.03 -19.65 -0.28
CA VAL A 191 4.77 -18.60 -0.99
C VAL A 191 5.56 -19.19 -2.16
N HIS A 192 6.27 -20.30 -1.95
CA HIS A 192 7.07 -20.94 -3.02
C HIS A 192 6.18 -21.37 -4.18
N GLU A 193 5.05 -21.99 -3.91
CA GLU A 193 4.08 -22.39 -4.94
C GLU A 193 3.51 -21.18 -5.68
N PHE A 194 3.09 -20.16 -4.97
CA PHE A 194 2.58 -18.92 -5.53
C PHE A 194 3.60 -18.25 -6.47
N LEU A 195 4.82 -18.00 -5.99
CA LEU A 195 5.85 -17.32 -6.76
C LEU A 195 6.34 -18.19 -7.94
N ARG A 196 6.39 -19.50 -7.78
CA ARG A 196 6.74 -20.44 -8.88
C ARG A 196 5.72 -20.37 -10.02
N LEU A 197 4.42 -20.36 -9.70
CA LEU A 197 3.35 -20.25 -10.70
C LEU A 197 3.37 -18.87 -11.39
N LEU A 198 3.62 -17.83 -10.62
CA LEU A 198 3.75 -16.47 -11.14
C LEU A 198 4.95 -16.34 -12.09
N GLU A 199 6.10 -16.93 -11.73
CA GLU A 199 7.30 -16.95 -12.57
C GLU A 199 7.04 -17.72 -13.88
N GLN A 200 6.35 -18.84 -13.84
CA GLN A 200 5.94 -19.58 -15.04
C GLN A 200 5.04 -18.76 -15.98
N ALA A 201 4.26 -17.84 -15.42
CA ALA A 201 3.44 -16.91 -16.20
C ALA A 201 4.23 -15.70 -16.75
N GLY A 202 5.49 -15.54 -16.36
CA GLY A 202 6.37 -14.46 -16.81
C GLY A 202 6.83 -13.52 -15.69
N GLY A 203 6.52 -13.85 -14.46
CA GLY A 203 6.99 -13.12 -13.27
C GLY A 203 6.35 -11.75 -13.06
N LEU A 204 6.88 -11.03 -12.08
CA LEU A 204 6.58 -9.63 -11.82
C LEU A 204 7.60 -8.75 -12.55
N ASP A 205 7.14 -7.63 -13.07
CA ASP A 205 7.98 -6.59 -13.68
C ASP A 205 7.96 -5.33 -12.82
N ASP A 206 8.95 -4.47 -13.02
CA ASP A 206 8.94 -3.12 -12.45
C ASP A 206 7.64 -2.40 -12.81
N GLY A 207 6.92 -1.96 -11.80
CA GLY A 207 5.63 -1.30 -11.97
C GLY A 207 4.40 -2.19 -11.80
N ASP A 208 4.54 -3.51 -11.68
CA ASP A 208 3.46 -4.38 -11.20
C ASP A 208 3.16 -4.10 -9.72
N LEU A 209 1.98 -4.47 -9.25
CA LEU A 209 1.63 -4.37 -7.84
C LEU A 209 2.36 -5.45 -7.03
N ARG A 210 2.65 -5.13 -5.76
CA ARG A 210 3.18 -6.12 -4.82
C ARG A 210 2.26 -7.34 -4.78
N PRO A 211 2.79 -8.55 -4.55
CA PRO A 211 1.98 -9.74 -4.31
C PRO A 211 0.96 -9.51 -3.20
N VAL A 212 -0.14 -10.21 -3.26
CA VAL A 212 -1.20 -10.13 -2.24
C VAL A 212 -1.30 -11.44 -1.49
N LEU A 213 -1.25 -11.34 -0.16
CA LEU A 213 -1.73 -12.37 0.75
C LEU A 213 -3.22 -12.15 0.96
N ASP A 214 -4.04 -13.01 0.36
CA ASP A 214 -5.48 -13.04 0.57
C ASP A 214 -5.78 -14.00 1.73
N ILE A 215 -6.11 -13.40 2.89
CA ILE A 215 -6.38 -14.13 4.13
C ILE A 215 -7.78 -13.80 4.64
N GLU A 216 -8.70 -14.74 4.42
CA GLU A 216 -10.11 -14.60 4.77
C GLU A 216 -10.70 -15.92 5.27
N ASP A 217 -12.01 -16.03 5.42
CA ASP A 217 -12.64 -17.27 5.90
C ASP A 217 -12.48 -18.40 4.87
N PHE A 218 -11.77 -19.43 5.25
CA PHE A 218 -11.49 -20.63 4.47
C PHE A 218 -12.16 -21.88 5.06
N GLY A 219 -13.12 -21.71 5.96
CA GLY A 219 -13.86 -22.81 6.62
C GLY A 219 -13.20 -23.30 7.92
N GLN A 220 -13.78 -24.34 8.53
CA GLN A 220 -13.39 -24.80 9.88
C GLN A 220 -12.36 -25.92 9.87
N ALA A 221 -12.24 -26.69 8.79
CA ALA A 221 -11.41 -27.88 8.73
C ALA A 221 -9.91 -27.53 8.89
N GLY A 222 -9.29 -28.03 9.95
CA GLY A 222 -7.86 -27.79 10.23
C GLY A 222 -7.50 -26.38 10.61
N ARG A 223 -8.47 -25.52 10.94
CA ARG A 223 -8.25 -24.12 11.33
C ARG A 223 -7.27 -24.00 12.50
N LEU A 224 -6.39 -23.04 12.40
CA LEU A 224 -5.48 -22.64 13.48
C LEU A 224 -6.20 -21.74 14.50
N THR A 225 -5.64 -21.60 15.69
CA THR A 225 -6.09 -20.55 16.63
C THR A 225 -5.78 -19.16 16.05
N PRO A 226 -6.43 -18.09 16.52
CA PRO A 226 -6.14 -16.75 16.08
C PRO A 226 -4.64 -16.40 16.08
N GLU A 227 -3.96 -16.69 17.18
CA GLU A 227 -2.51 -16.39 17.34
C GLU A 227 -1.65 -17.19 16.36
N LYS A 228 -2.00 -18.46 16.13
CA LYS A 228 -1.29 -19.30 15.16
C LYS A 228 -1.57 -18.89 13.72
N THR A 229 -2.79 -18.40 13.42
CA THR A 229 -3.13 -17.86 12.10
C THR A 229 -2.34 -16.58 11.84
N HIS A 230 -2.21 -15.70 12.84
CA HIS A 230 -1.39 -14.50 12.74
C HIS A 230 0.10 -14.85 12.56
N ALA A 231 0.63 -15.78 13.34
CA ALA A 231 2.01 -16.25 13.17
C ALA A 231 2.26 -16.89 11.80
N TRP A 232 1.26 -17.59 11.26
CA TRP A 232 1.30 -18.15 9.90
C TRP A 232 1.35 -17.02 8.85
N ALA A 233 0.50 -15.99 8.98
CA ALA A 233 0.51 -14.83 8.10
C ALA A 233 1.86 -14.08 8.16
N HIS A 234 2.43 -13.92 9.36
CA HIS A 234 3.76 -13.36 9.55
C HIS A 234 4.82 -14.15 8.78
N GLY A 235 4.82 -15.50 8.89
CA GLY A 235 5.74 -16.35 8.15
C GLY A 235 5.62 -16.22 6.63
N PHE A 236 4.39 -16.03 6.11
CA PHE A 236 4.16 -15.76 4.69
C PHE A 236 4.75 -14.40 4.28
N VAL A 237 4.47 -13.36 5.05
CA VAL A 237 4.96 -11.99 4.79
C VAL A 237 6.49 -11.93 4.78
N GLU A 238 7.14 -12.54 5.77
CA GLU A 238 8.61 -12.58 5.87
C GLU A 238 9.24 -13.34 4.68
N GLU A 239 8.63 -14.44 4.24
CA GLU A 239 9.14 -15.17 3.08
C GLU A 239 8.99 -14.38 1.77
N VAL A 240 7.86 -13.67 1.57
CA VAL A 240 7.70 -12.76 0.42
C VAL A 240 8.73 -11.64 0.47
N GLN A 241 8.93 -11.01 1.64
CA GLN A 241 9.93 -9.97 1.84
C GLN A 241 11.34 -10.47 1.55
N ALA A 242 11.69 -11.67 2.00
CA ALA A 242 13.01 -12.26 1.77
C ALA A 242 13.28 -12.50 0.28
N ARG A 243 12.26 -12.86 -0.50
CA ARG A 243 12.40 -13.18 -1.92
C ARG A 243 12.32 -12.00 -2.85
N LEU A 244 11.49 -11.01 -2.52
CA LEU A 244 11.18 -9.90 -3.42
C LEU A 244 11.68 -8.54 -2.91
N GLY A 245 12.22 -8.48 -1.69
CA GLY A 245 12.65 -7.21 -1.08
C GLY A 245 11.49 -6.27 -0.71
N LYS A 246 10.24 -6.73 -0.85
CA LYS A 246 9.02 -5.96 -0.55
C LYS A 246 8.03 -6.81 0.20
N ARG A 247 7.35 -6.22 1.18
CA ARG A 247 6.22 -6.86 1.87
C ARG A 247 5.00 -6.92 0.96
N PRO A 248 4.18 -7.97 1.05
CA PRO A 248 2.95 -8.09 0.26
C PRO A 248 1.91 -7.06 0.71
N ILE A 249 0.84 -6.94 -0.08
CA ILE A 249 -0.42 -6.34 0.37
C ILE A 249 -1.20 -7.43 1.11
N ILE A 250 -1.85 -7.11 2.22
CA ILE A 250 -2.79 -8.01 2.89
C ILE A 250 -4.20 -7.67 2.42
N TYR A 251 -4.86 -8.64 1.77
CA TYR A 251 -6.31 -8.59 1.56
C TYR A 251 -6.98 -9.35 2.69
N THR A 252 -7.96 -8.70 3.32
CA THR A 252 -8.81 -9.28 4.33
C THR A 252 -10.10 -8.45 4.51
N GLY A 253 -11.06 -9.04 5.22
CA GLY A 253 -12.30 -8.37 5.62
C GLY A 253 -12.56 -8.56 7.11
N ALA A 254 -13.82 -8.89 7.44
CA ALA A 254 -14.24 -9.18 8.80
C ALA A 254 -13.45 -10.33 9.47
N PHE A 255 -12.83 -11.21 8.67
CA PHE A 255 -12.07 -12.36 9.16
C PHE A 255 -10.94 -11.93 10.12
N TRP A 256 -10.13 -10.90 9.76
CA TRP A 256 -9.04 -10.40 10.60
C TRP A 256 -9.53 -9.92 11.96
N ARG A 257 -10.63 -9.17 11.95
CA ARG A 257 -11.23 -8.63 13.16
C ARG A 257 -11.93 -9.69 14.00
N ASP A 258 -12.77 -10.51 13.36
CA ASP A 258 -13.75 -11.36 14.06
C ASP A 258 -13.19 -12.77 14.33
N GLN A 259 -12.24 -13.25 13.53
CA GLN A 259 -11.74 -14.62 13.63
C GLN A 259 -10.24 -14.73 13.94
N MET A 260 -9.46 -13.68 13.68
CA MET A 260 -8.05 -13.60 14.09
C MET A 260 -7.85 -12.83 15.41
N GLY A 261 -8.92 -12.46 16.12
CA GLY A 261 -8.83 -11.74 17.39
C GLY A 261 -8.42 -10.28 17.25
N ASN A 262 -8.45 -9.72 16.03
CA ASN A 262 -8.11 -8.33 15.74
C ASN A 262 -6.76 -7.91 16.34
N PRO A 263 -5.64 -8.57 16.00
CA PRO A 263 -4.31 -8.22 16.50
C PRO A 263 -3.95 -6.78 16.13
N ASP A 264 -3.07 -6.14 16.92
CA ASP A 264 -2.60 -4.77 16.71
C ASP A 264 -1.47 -4.66 15.68
N ASP A 265 -0.90 -5.78 15.25
CA ASP A 265 0.21 -5.85 14.33
C ASP A 265 -0.30 -6.00 12.89
N ASN A 266 -0.04 -5.01 12.04
CA ASN A 266 -0.37 -5.00 10.62
C ASN A 266 0.71 -5.67 9.75
N LEU A 267 1.71 -6.29 10.35
CA LEU A 267 2.85 -6.94 9.70
C LEU A 267 3.63 -5.99 8.77
N ASP A 268 3.54 -4.67 8.99
CA ASP A 268 4.12 -3.61 8.15
C ASP A 268 3.69 -3.74 6.67
N CYS A 269 2.43 -4.11 6.46
CA CYS A 269 1.81 -4.36 5.17
C CYS A 269 0.68 -3.39 4.87
N PRO A 270 0.53 -2.90 3.62
CA PRO A 270 -0.66 -2.16 3.21
C PRO A 270 -1.90 -3.05 3.20
N LEU A 271 -3.05 -2.46 3.53
CA LEU A 271 -4.34 -3.15 3.59
C LEU A 271 -5.14 -3.00 2.29
N TRP A 272 -5.62 -4.11 1.75
CA TRP A 272 -6.73 -4.19 0.82
C TRP A 272 -7.93 -4.72 1.58
N LEU A 273 -8.85 -3.82 1.95
CA LEU A 273 -10.01 -4.11 2.77
C LEU A 273 -11.19 -4.59 1.93
N ALA A 274 -11.78 -5.73 2.30
CA ALA A 274 -13.09 -6.15 1.80
C ALA A 274 -14.19 -5.65 2.74
N ALA A 275 -15.01 -4.68 2.28
CA ALA A 275 -16.13 -4.16 3.05
C ALA A 275 -17.23 -3.65 2.11
N PHE A 276 -18.32 -4.40 1.99
CA PHE A 276 -19.43 -4.12 1.07
C PHE A 276 -20.50 -3.24 1.74
N VAL A 277 -20.05 -2.10 2.25
CA VAL A 277 -20.83 -1.14 3.03
C VAL A 277 -20.60 0.28 2.55
N LYS A 278 -21.54 1.19 2.90
CA LYS A 278 -21.43 2.61 2.51
C LYS A 278 -20.26 3.32 3.19
N ASP A 279 -20.05 3.06 4.49
CA ASP A 279 -18.92 3.57 5.27
C ASP A 279 -18.02 2.42 5.72
N PRO A 280 -16.86 2.21 5.10
CA PRO A 280 -15.97 1.12 5.45
C PRO A 280 -15.10 1.40 6.69
N LYS A 281 -15.01 2.63 7.16
CA LYS A 281 -14.11 3.01 8.28
C LYS A 281 -14.28 2.16 9.54
N PRO A 282 -15.50 1.85 10.02
CA PRO A 282 -15.69 0.99 11.18
C PRO A 282 -15.23 -0.46 10.99
N PHE A 283 -14.95 -0.86 9.75
CA PHE A 283 -14.54 -2.22 9.41
C PHE A 283 -13.03 -2.37 9.25
N VAL A 284 -12.29 -1.26 9.28
CA VAL A 284 -10.83 -1.29 9.27
C VAL A 284 -10.33 -2.02 10.52
N PRO A 285 -9.52 -3.09 10.39
CA PRO A 285 -8.96 -3.77 11.54
C PRO A 285 -8.08 -2.84 12.37
N ARG A 286 -7.99 -3.09 13.68
CA ARG A 286 -7.26 -2.25 14.64
C ARG A 286 -5.81 -2.01 14.25
N ALA A 287 -5.15 -3.02 13.68
CA ALA A 287 -3.79 -2.92 13.17
C ALA A 287 -3.58 -1.81 12.14
N TRP A 288 -4.60 -1.44 11.37
CA TRP A 288 -4.55 -0.36 10.37
C TRP A 288 -5.38 0.87 10.75
N ALA A 289 -5.78 1.00 12.02
CA ALA A 289 -6.66 2.10 12.44
C ALA A 289 -6.10 3.49 12.11
N HIS A 290 -4.78 3.66 12.12
CA HIS A 290 -4.09 4.91 11.82
C HIS A 290 -3.83 5.11 10.33
N GLU A 291 -3.48 4.05 9.61
CA GLU A 291 -3.12 4.11 8.19
C GLU A 291 -4.34 3.97 7.26
N SER A 292 -5.45 3.40 7.77
CA SER A 292 -6.63 3.04 7.01
C SER A 292 -6.32 2.00 5.92
N PHE A 293 -7.18 1.87 4.91
CA PHE A 293 -6.95 0.95 3.79
C PHE A 293 -6.30 1.67 2.60
N SER A 294 -5.43 0.96 1.89
CA SER A 294 -4.86 1.40 0.61
C SER A 294 -5.79 1.08 -0.55
N ILE A 295 -6.49 -0.06 -0.50
CA ILE A 295 -7.47 -0.49 -1.49
C ILE A 295 -8.74 -0.93 -0.74
N LEU A 296 -9.90 -0.62 -1.30
CA LEU A 296 -11.21 -1.07 -0.84
C LEU A 296 -11.88 -1.92 -1.92
N GLN A 297 -12.11 -3.20 -1.64
CA GLN A 297 -13.08 -3.99 -2.41
C GLN A 297 -14.47 -3.70 -1.85
N HIS A 298 -15.29 -3.03 -2.65
CA HIS A 298 -16.56 -2.48 -2.16
C HIS A 298 -17.80 -3.22 -2.63
N THR A 299 -17.63 -4.21 -3.51
CA THR A 299 -18.69 -5.12 -3.95
C THR A 299 -18.12 -6.35 -4.66
N ASP A 300 -18.78 -7.49 -4.48
CA ASP A 300 -18.59 -8.75 -5.19
C ASP A 300 -19.63 -8.97 -6.32
N LYS A 301 -20.50 -7.98 -6.53
CA LYS A 301 -21.65 -8.04 -7.48
C LYS A 301 -21.59 -6.89 -8.48
N GLY A 302 -20.38 -6.44 -8.80
CA GLY A 302 -20.19 -5.39 -9.78
C GLY A 302 -20.34 -5.87 -11.21
N GLY A 303 -20.61 -4.94 -12.13
CA GLY A 303 -20.56 -5.16 -13.55
C GLY A 303 -19.38 -4.42 -14.17
N CYS A 304 -18.68 -5.03 -15.12
CA CYS A 304 -17.58 -4.41 -15.85
C CYS A 304 -17.68 -4.77 -17.34
N PRO A 305 -17.64 -3.80 -18.26
CA PRO A 305 -17.51 -4.08 -19.69
C PRO A 305 -16.33 -5.03 -19.95
N GLY A 306 -16.56 -6.05 -20.77
CA GLY A 306 -15.54 -7.08 -21.06
C GLY A 306 -15.59 -8.30 -20.13
N ILE A 307 -16.49 -8.32 -19.14
CA ILE A 307 -16.69 -9.46 -18.23
C ILE A 307 -18.17 -9.81 -18.18
N ALA A 308 -18.49 -11.08 -18.40
CA ALA A 308 -19.84 -11.58 -18.23
C ALA A 308 -20.11 -11.93 -16.76
N GLY A 309 -21.25 -11.49 -16.24
CA GLY A 309 -21.65 -11.74 -14.85
C GLY A 309 -21.01 -10.78 -13.84
N ASN A 310 -20.95 -11.21 -12.60
CA ASN A 310 -20.44 -10.41 -11.51
C ASN A 310 -18.90 -10.40 -11.49
N VAL A 311 -18.35 -9.27 -11.08
CA VAL A 311 -16.92 -9.09 -10.83
C VAL A 311 -16.71 -8.18 -9.61
N ASP A 312 -15.64 -8.42 -8.89
CA ASP A 312 -15.26 -7.66 -7.73
C ASP A 312 -14.70 -6.30 -8.15
N LEU A 313 -15.26 -5.23 -7.56
CA LEU A 313 -14.85 -3.86 -7.87
C LEU A 313 -14.10 -3.22 -6.72
N ASN A 314 -13.01 -2.57 -7.09
CA ASN A 314 -12.04 -1.99 -6.17
C ASN A 314 -11.90 -0.47 -6.34
N ARG A 315 -11.62 0.22 -5.24
CA ARG A 315 -11.29 1.65 -5.17
C ARG A 315 -9.95 1.83 -4.50
N LEU A 316 -9.10 2.69 -5.05
CA LEU A 316 -7.81 3.06 -4.51
C LEU A 316 -7.80 4.59 -4.35
N PRO A 317 -8.00 5.11 -3.13
CA PRO A 317 -7.90 6.53 -2.83
C PRO A 317 -6.48 7.07 -3.01
N GLY A 318 -6.33 8.35 -3.33
CA GLY A 318 -5.03 9.01 -3.44
C GLY A 318 -4.37 8.96 -4.81
N GLY A 319 -5.12 8.54 -5.84
CA GLY A 319 -4.73 8.65 -7.24
C GLY A 319 -3.48 7.86 -7.62
N GLN A 320 -2.78 8.33 -8.65
CA GLN A 320 -1.60 7.64 -9.20
C GLN A 320 -0.49 7.49 -8.16
N ALA A 321 -0.28 8.49 -7.31
CA ALA A 321 0.74 8.43 -6.26
C ALA A 321 0.50 7.30 -5.25
N ALA A 322 -0.76 7.02 -4.91
CA ALA A 322 -1.12 5.92 -4.03
C ALA A 322 -0.90 4.57 -4.72
N LEU A 323 -1.26 4.46 -6.01
CA LEU A 323 -1.01 3.27 -6.79
C LEU A 323 0.50 2.97 -6.90
N ASP A 324 1.32 4.00 -7.14
CA ASP A 324 2.78 3.85 -7.28
C ASP A 324 3.46 3.37 -5.99
N ARG A 325 2.93 3.72 -4.80
CA ARG A 325 3.43 3.20 -3.52
C ARG A 325 3.19 1.70 -3.33
N LEU A 326 2.20 1.13 -4.01
CA LEU A 326 1.88 -0.29 -3.93
C LEU A 326 2.63 -1.15 -4.96
N ARG A 327 3.47 -0.54 -5.80
CA ARG A 327 4.27 -1.28 -6.80
C ARG A 327 5.51 -1.93 -6.19
N ILE A 328 5.99 -2.93 -6.92
CA ILE A 328 7.31 -3.56 -6.68
C ILE A 328 8.43 -2.53 -6.86
#